data_5e53e7b4b844d48c153d7d4b7ed2b318
#
_entry.id   5e53e7b4b844d48c153d7d4b7ed2b318
#
_cell.length_a   1.000
_cell.length_b   1.000
_cell.length_c   1.000
_cell.angle_alpha   90.00
_cell.angle_beta   90.00
_cell.angle_gamma   90.00
#
_symmetry.space_group_name_H-M   'P 1'
#
loop_
_entity.id
_entity.type
_entity.pdbx_description
1 polymer ?
#
loop_
_entity_poly.entity_id
_entity_poly.type
_entity_poly.pdbx_seq_one_letter_code
_entity_poly.pdbx_strand_id
1 'polypeptide(L)'
;MIRLIATDLDGTLLQPGGVLSDRTRATLHAVDADVVVVTARPPRFVQDLDLTGTAICSNGAMLYDLTNREVTHAQTVPLDVVRKVSEALAEVIPNVGIAVETGLEVLSEPGFQGFGPKNPHRTLELLEHVLDEAHQVVQMLAWAPDAESDHMMEIAREAVGQHVSVTHSGGLGLLEISPPGVSKAATLESLCNTRGIGKHEVVAFGDMPNDLSVLGWAGTAYAMGNAHPLVKQACTNHAPPNTEDGVAQVLESLFRL
;
A
#
# COMPACT_ATOMS: atom_id res chain seq x y z
N MET A 1 -16.72 -10.20 18.12
CA MET A 1 -16.17 -8.92 18.67
C MET A 1 -14.98 -8.54 17.80
N ILE A 2 -14.84 -7.27 17.42
CA ILE A 2 -13.68 -6.80 16.65
C ILE A 2 -12.47 -6.75 17.56
N ARG A 3 -11.35 -7.34 17.13
CA ARG A 3 -10.07 -7.38 17.83
C ARG A 3 -8.95 -6.69 17.06
N LEU A 4 -9.15 -6.45 15.76
CA LEU A 4 -8.16 -5.78 14.92
C LEU A 4 -8.83 -4.83 13.94
N ILE A 5 -8.27 -3.64 13.82
CA ILE A 5 -8.62 -2.62 12.85
C ILE A 5 -7.47 -2.54 11.85
N ALA A 6 -7.75 -2.86 10.58
CA ALA A 6 -6.80 -2.70 9.48
C ALA A 6 -7.20 -1.46 8.66
N THR A 7 -6.33 -0.49 8.55
CA THR A 7 -6.65 0.75 7.83
C THR A 7 -5.54 1.16 6.87
N ASP A 8 -5.92 1.50 5.65
CA ASP A 8 -5.01 2.25 4.79
C ASP A 8 -4.80 3.67 5.35
N LEU A 9 -3.82 4.39 4.81
CA LEU A 9 -3.43 5.75 5.22
C LEU A 9 -3.99 6.81 4.28
N ASP A 10 -3.49 6.84 3.06
CA ASP A 10 -3.72 7.93 2.11
C ASP A 10 -5.12 7.82 1.49
N GLY A 11 -5.95 8.86 1.70
CA GLY A 11 -7.34 8.78 1.26
C GLY A 11 -8.26 7.99 2.20
N THR A 12 -7.72 7.35 3.25
CA THR A 12 -8.46 6.54 4.22
C THR A 12 -8.36 7.12 5.62
N LEU A 13 -7.27 6.84 6.34
CA LEU A 13 -7.09 7.32 7.72
C LEU A 13 -6.66 8.78 7.78
N LEU A 14 -5.83 9.21 6.83
CA LEU A 14 -5.27 10.55 6.77
C LEU A 14 -6.16 11.49 5.95
N GLN A 15 -6.32 12.69 6.45
CA GLN A 15 -6.91 13.80 5.69
C GLN A 15 -5.97 14.28 4.56
N PRO A 16 -6.46 15.08 3.60
CA PRO A 16 -5.62 15.67 2.57
C PRO A 16 -4.40 16.38 3.15
N GLY A 17 -3.25 16.17 2.54
CA GLY A 17 -1.97 16.67 3.05
C GLY A 17 -1.26 15.73 4.01
N GLY A 18 -1.81 14.53 4.26
CA GLY A 18 -1.17 13.50 5.10
C GLY A 18 -1.34 13.75 6.59
N VAL A 19 -2.40 14.43 6.99
CA VAL A 19 -2.65 14.83 8.38
C VAL A 19 -3.54 13.81 9.09
N LEU A 20 -3.10 13.32 10.24
CA LEU A 20 -3.94 12.56 11.18
C LEU A 20 -4.70 13.57 12.07
N SER A 21 -6.03 13.64 11.94
CA SER A 21 -6.84 14.57 12.73
C SER A 21 -6.84 14.22 14.22
N ASP A 22 -7.10 15.22 15.07
CA ASP A 22 -7.20 15.02 16.52
C ASP A 22 -8.35 14.06 16.88
N ARG A 23 -9.47 14.12 16.13
CA ARG A 23 -10.58 13.20 16.32
C ARG A 23 -10.18 11.77 16.01
N THR A 24 -9.58 11.53 14.84
CA THR A 24 -9.13 10.19 14.45
C THR A 24 -8.11 9.65 15.44
N ARG A 25 -7.16 10.47 15.86
CA ARG A 25 -6.18 10.12 16.90
C ARG A 25 -6.85 9.71 18.20
N ALA A 26 -7.77 10.53 18.73
CA ALA A 26 -8.49 10.25 19.96
C ALA A 26 -9.30 8.95 19.87
N THR A 27 -9.96 8.73 18.73
CA THR A 27 -10.75 7.50 18.48
C THR A 27 -9.84 6.27 18.47
N LEU A 28 -8.69 6.31 17.77
CA LEU A 28 -7.73 5.20 17.75
C LEU A 28 -7.16 4.86 19.13
N HIS A 29 -7.01 5.83 20.00
CA HIS A 29 -6.59 5.60 21.38
C HIS A 29 -7.71 5.05 22.28
N ALA A 30 -8.97 5.29 21.94
CA ALA A 30 -10.12 4.88 22.75
C ALA A 30 -10.64 3.47 22.42
N VAL A 31 -10.35 2.94 21.22
CA VAL A 31 -10.78 1.61 20.81
C VAL A 31 -10.04 0.50 21.55
N ASP A 32 -10.77 -0.53 21.98
CA ASP A 32 -10.20 -1.75 22.58
C ASP A 32 -9.96 -2.79 21.48
N ALA A 33 -9.01 -2.49 20.57
CA ALA A 33 -8.60 -3.36 19.48
C ALA A 33 -7.20 -2.98 18.98
N ASP A 34 -6.49 -3.96 18.41
CA ASP A 34 -5.21 -3.72 17.75
C ASP A 34 -5.42 -2.85 16.50
N VAL A 35 -4.64 -1.79 16.34
CA VAL A 35 -4.63 -0.97 15.12
C VAL A 35 -3.43 -1.36 14.27
N VAL A 36 -3.69 -1.76 13.04
CA VAL A 36 -2.67 -2.10 12.03
C VAL A 36 -2.85 -1.19 10.82
N VAL A 37 -1.83 -0.39 10.55
CA VAL A 37 -1.75 0.40 9.32
C VAL A 37 -1.35 -0.52 8.17
N VAL A 38 -2.02 -0.39 7.01
CA VAL A 38 -1.79 -1.26 5.84
C VAL A 38 -1.66 -0.38 4.59
N THR A 39 -0.43 -0.03 4.21
CA THR A 39 -0.18 1.06 3.27
C THR A 39 0.78 0.68 2.14
N ALA A 40 0.70 1.40 1.01
CA ALA A 40 1.72 1.38 -0.04
C ALA A 40 3.01 2.10 0.37
N ARG A 41 2.94 2.99 1.36
CA ARG A 41 4.12 3.74 1.83
C ARG A 41 5.20 2.81 2.39
N PRO A 42 6.49 3.06 2.10
CA PRO A 42 7.59 2.40 2.82
C PRO A 42 7.75 2.94 4.24
N PRO A 43 8.47 2.22 5.14
CA PRO A 43 8.62 2.57 6.55
C PRO A 43 9.03 4.01 6.84
N ARG A 44 9.93 4.59 6.05
CA ARG A 44 10.42 5.97 6.23
C ARG A 44 9.33 7.05 6.14
N PHE A 45 8.17 6.76 5.54
CA PHE A 45 7.04 7.68 5.44
C PHE A 45 5.92 7.42 6.46
N VAL A 46 6.06 6.39 7.29
CA VAL A 46 5.10 6.08 8.35
C VAL A 46 5.69 6.30 9.75
N GLN A 47 7.01 6.31 9.89
CA GLN A 47 7.70 6.43 11.17
C GLN A 47 7.43 7.71 11.95
N ASP A 48 7.05 8.79 11.25
CA ASP A 48 6.78 10.11 11.85
C ASP A 48 5.26 10.35 12.05
N LEU A 49 4.43 9.38 11.68
CA LEU A 49 3.03 9.39 12.08
C LEU A 49 2.97 9.07 13.58
N ASP A 50 2.24 9.87 14.31
CA ASP A 50 2.04 9.66 15.77
C ASP A 50 1.09 8.47 16.01
N LEU A 51 1.57 7.29 15.62
CA LEU A 51 0.92 5.99 15.72
C LEU A 51 1.86 4.98 16.38
N THR A 52 1.29 3.98 17.02
CA THR A 52 2.02 2.89 17.66
C THR A 52 1.53 1.54 17.13
N GLY A 53 2.23 0.46 17.44
CA GLY A 53 1.88 -0.88 17.02
C GLY A 53 2.54 -1.30 15.71
N THR A 54 1.79 -1.91 14.81
CA THR A 54 2.34 -2.53 13.60
C THR A 54 1.86 -1.80 12.34
N ALA A 55 2.77 -1.56 11.40
CA ALA A 55 2.45 -1.16 10.04
C ALA A 55 2.85 -2.24 9.04
N ILE A 56 1.96 -2.52 8.10
CA ILE A 56 2.21 -3.30 6.90
C ILE A 56 2.50 -2.28 5.80
N CYS A 57 3.75 -2.20 5.37
CA CYS A 57 4.28 -1.22 4.45
C CYS A 57 4.53 -1.82 3.05
N SER A 58 4.74 -0.97 2.06
CA SER A 58 5.05 -1.34 0.67
C SER A 58 4.10 -2.43 0.15
N ASN A 59 2.77 -2.19 0.29
CA ASN A 59 1.71 -3.12 -0.12
C ASN A 59 1.81 -4.54 0.45
N GLY A 60 2.41 -4.71 1.62
CA GLY A 60 2.58 -6.02 2.25
C GLY A 60 3.99 -6.56 2.22
N ALA A 61 4.92 -5.95 1.48
CA ALA A 61 6.29 -6.44 1.39
C ALA A 61 7.08 -6.27 2.69
N MET A 62 6.67 -5.39 3.59
CA MET A 62 7.40 -5.11 4.83
C MET A 62 6.46 -5.07 6.04
N LEU A 63 6.90 -5.64 7.15
CA LEU A 63 6.34 -5.39 8.49
C LEU A 63 7.24 -4.41 9.22
N TYR A 64 6.63 -3.39 9.80
CA TYR A 64 7.31 -2.34 10.54
C TYR A 64 6.70 -2.16 11.93
N ASP A 65 7.52 -2.19 12.96
CA ASP A 65 7.13 -1.84 14.32
C ASP A 65 7.22 -0.31 14.49
N LEU A 66 6.06 0.34 14.58
CA LEU A 66 5.96 1.79 14.75
C LEU A 66 6.48 2.25 16.11
N THR A 67 6.42 1.38 17.13
CA THR A 67 6.85 1.70 18.49
C THR A 67 8.37 1.68 18.62
N ASN A 68 8.99 0.60 18.09
CA ASN A 68 10.45 0.42 18.15
C ASN A 68 11.18 1.02 16.92
N ARG A 69 10.43 1.45 15.90
CA ARG A 69 10.93 2.02 14.66
C ARG A 69 11.88 1.08 13.92
N GLU A 70 11.48 -0.17 13.80
CA GLU A 70 12.29 -1.20 13.14
C GLU A 70 11.49 -2.03 12.13
N VAL A 71 12.17 -2.47 11.07
CA VAL A 71 11.64 -3.44 10.12
C VAL A 71 11.78 -4.82 10.75
N THR A 72 10.64 -5.50 10.98
CA THR A 72 10.63 -6.84 11.60
C THR A 72 10.58 -7.96 10.55
N HIS A 73 10.14 -7.66 9.35
CA HIS A 73 10.10 -8.59 8.21
C HIS A 73 10.10 -7.84 6.89
N ALA A 74 10.79 -8.39 5.89
CA ALA A 74 10.76 -7.90 4.51
C ALA A 74 10.76 -9.05 3.51
N GLN A 75 9.97 -8.92 2.46
CA GLN A 75 9.96 -9.78 1.28
C GLN A 75 10.46 -8.99 0.08
N THR A 76 11.30 -9.60 -0.75
CA THR A 76 11.96 -8.92 -1.86
C THR A 76 11.63 -9.57 -3.20
N VAL A 77 11.67 -8.76 -4.25
CA VAL A 77 11.64 -9.24 -5.63
C VAL A 77 13.09 -9.62 -6.02
N PRO A 78 13.37 -10.84 -6.46
CA PRO A 78 14.70 -11.20 -6.95
C PRO A 78 15.14 -10.30 -8.12
N LEU A 79 16.39 -9.88 -8.15
CA LEU A 79 16.90 -8.93 -9.16
C LEU A 79 16.75 -9.43 -10.60
N ASP A 80 16.87 -10.74 -10.82
CA ASP A 80 16.61 -11.35 -12.13
C ASP A 80 15.12 -11.27 -12.54
N VAL A 81 14.21 -11.30 -11.57
CA VAL A 81 12.77 -11.07 -11.80
C VAL A 81 12.52 -9.60 -12.09
N VAL A 82 13.15 -8.68 -11.36
CA VAL A 82 13.07 -7.23 -11.64
C VAL A 82 13.45 -6.96 -13.10
N ARG A 83 14.58 -7.51 -13.58
CA ARG A 83 15.02 -7.34 -14.97
C ARG A 83 13.99 -7.86 -15.96
N LYS A 84 13.55 -9.11 -15.80
CA LYS A 84 12.54 -9.74 -16.70
C LYS A 84 11.22 -8.97 -16.73
N VAL A 85 10.76 -8.51 -15.58
CA VAL A 85 9.53 -7.71 -15.47
C VAL A 85 9.69 -6.36 -16.16
N SER A 86 10.82 -5.69 -15.97
CA SER A 86 11.10 -4.41 -16.62
C SER A 86 11.14 -4.52 -18.14
N GLU A 87 11.81 -5.56 -18.68
CA GLU A 87 11.86 -5.86 -20.12
C GLU A 87 10.45 -6.12 -20.69
N ALA A 88 9.66 -6.98 -20.02
CA ALA A 88 8.31 -7.31 -20.47
C ALA A 88 7.36 -6.09 -20.41
N LEU A 89 7.47 -5.24 -19.38
CA LEU A 89 6.68 -4.02 -19.32
C LEU A 89 7.07 -3.01 -20.41
N ALA A 90 8.34 -2.89 -20.73
CA ALA A 90 8.81 -2.02 -21.81
C ALA A 90 8.28 -2.43 -23.20
N GLU A 91 7.98 -3.72 -23.42
CA GLU A 91 7.37 -4.22 -24.65
C GLU A 91 5.88 -3.84 -24.80
N VAL A 92 5.15 -3.73 -23.68
CA VAL A 92 3.69 -3.56 -23.71
C VAL A 92 3.20 -2.18 -23.27
N ILE A 93 4.04 -1.41 -22.57
CA ILE A 93 3.69 -0.06 -22.07
C ILE A 93 4.66 0.96 -22.68
N PRO A 94 4.21 1.79 -23.63
CA PRO A 94 5.06 2.80 -24.25
C PRO A 94 5.63 3.80 -23.24
N ASN A 95 6.92 4.09 -23.35
CA ASN A 95 7.64 5.06 -22.51
C ASN A 95 7.54 4.77 -21.00
N VAL A 96 7.37 3.51 -20.61
CA VAL A 96 7.39 3.15 -19.20
C VAL A 96 8.79 3.41 -18.62
N GLY A 97 8.83 4.11 -17.49
CA GLY A 97 10.03 4.28 -16.67
C GLY A 97 9.95 3.41 -15.42
N ILE A 98 11.07 2.82 -15.05
CA ILE A 98 11.16 1.90 -13.91
C ILE A 98 11.92 2.55 -12.75
N ALA A 99 11.41 2.30 -11.54
CA ALA A 99 12.13 2.56 -10.30
C ALA A 99 11.98 1.38 -9.34
N VAL A 100 12.88 1.30 -8.39
CA VAL A 100 12.86 0.28 -7.34
C VAL A 100 12.91 0.93 -5.95
N GLU A 101 12.06 0.44 -5.07
CA GLU A 101 12.06 0.76 -3.65
C GLU A 101 12.90 -0.27 -2.91
N THR A 102 13.94 0.19 -2.21
CA THR A 102 14.87 -0.68 -1.48
C THR A 102 14.49 -0.88 -0.01
N GLY A 103 13.49 -0.11 0.47
CA GLY A 103 13.15 0.05 1.89
C GLY A 103 13.84 1.27 2.52
N LEU A 104 14.96 1.71 1.97
CA LEU A 104 15.73 2.88 2.41
C LEU A 104 15.54 4.08 1.48
N GLU A 105 15.59 3.84 0.18
CA GLU A 105 15.49 4.85 -0.88
C GLU A 105 14.80 4.30 -2.12
N VAL A 106 14.43 5.19 -3.02
CA VAL A 106 14.01 4.84 -4.37
C VAL A 106 15.15 5.12 -5.34
N LEU A 107 15.52 4.12 -6.14
CA LEU A 107 16.45 4.23 -7.25
C LEU A 107 15.67 4.11 -8.55
N SER A 108 15.96 4.95 -9.54
CA SER A 108 15.21 4.99 -10.79
C SER A 108 16.11 5.11 -12.02
N GLU A 109 15.61 4.65 -13.15
CA GLU A 109 16.16 5.00 -14.46
C GLU A 109 15.64 6.39 -14.92
N PRO A 110 16.24 7.02 -15.94
CA PRO A 110 15.89 8.37 -16.36
C PRO A 110 14.45 8.54 -16.84
N GLY A 111 13.81 7.48 -17.35
CA GLY A 111 12.42 7.47 -17.80
C GLY A 111 11.38 7.58 -16.70
N PHE A 112 11.74 7.28 -15.45
CA PHE A 112 10.82 7.34 -14.33
C PHE A 112 10.66 8.77 -13.79
N GLN A 113 9.45 9.30 -13.85
CA GLN A 113 9.08 10.63 -13.31
C GLN A 113 7.82 10.56 -12.43
N GLY A 114 7.50 9.38 -11.93
CA GLY A 114 6.26 9.10 -11.18
C GLY A 114 6.17 9.78 -9.82
N PHE A 115 7.26 10.36 -9.32
CA PHE A 115 7.27 11.05 -8.03
C PHE A 115 7.56 12.54 -8.17
N GLY A 116 6.79 13.35 -7.45
CA GLY A 116 7.07 14.77 -7.31
C GLY A 116 8.16 15.06 -6.27
N PRO A 117 8.46 16.35 -6.03
CA PRO A 117 9.53 16.80 -5.14
C PRO A 117 9.41 16.31 -3.68
N LYS A 118 8.21 15.94 -3.25
CA LYS A 118 7.95 15.44 -1.89
C LYS A 118 8.39 13.98 -1.67
N ASN A 119 8.67 13.25 -2.74
CA ASN A 119 9.15 11.88 -2.67
C ASN A 119 10.42 11.76 -3.54
N PRO A 120 11.56 12.23 -3.03
CA PRO A 120 12.79 12.25 -3.80
C PRO A 120 13.26 10.83 -4.12
N HIS A 121 13.79 10.66 -5.31
CA HIS A 121 14.42 9.44 -5.77
C HIS A 121 15.78 9.78 -6.41
N ARG A 122 16.67 8.81 -6.43
CA ARG A 122 17.98 8.94 -7.05
C ARG A 122 17.93 8.29 -8.43
N THR A 123 18.13 9.09 -9.47
CA THR A 123 18.12 8.62 -10.86
C THR A 123 19.54 8.18 -11.25
N LEU A 124 19.64 7.00 -11.86
CA LEU A 124 20.86 6.42 -12.40
C LEU A 124 20.74 6.31 -13.93
N GLU A 125 21.86 6.14 -14.63
CA GLU A 125 21.89 6.23 -16.10
C GLU A 125 21.13 5.09 -16.80
N LEU A 126 21.16 3.89 -16.22
CA LEU A 126 20.58 2.67 -16.80
C LEU A 126 19.95 1.81 -15.71
N LEU A 127 18.97 0.98 -16.11
CA LEU A 127 18.36 -0.01 -15.20
C LEU A 127 19.41 -0.92 -14.57
N GLU A 128 20.44 -1.34 -15.30
CA GLU A 128 21.53 -2.17 -14.75
C GLU A 128 22.24 -1.49 -13.59
N HIS A 129 22.52 -0.19 -13.69
CA HIS A 129 23.11 0.57 -12.57
C HIS A 129 22.16 0.64 -11.37
N VAL A 130 20.84 0.75 -11.62
CA VAL A 130 19.82 0.68 -10.57
C VAL A 130 19.87 -0.67 -9.85
N LEU A 131 19.98 -1.76 -10.60
CA LEU A 131 20.02 -3.12 -10.02
C LEU A 131 21.34 -3.41 -9.31
N ASP A 132 22.45 -2.90 -9.82
CA ASP A 132 23.78 -3.05 -9.18
C ASP A 132 23.84 -2.34 -7.81
N GLU A 133 23.18 -1.18 -7.67
CA GLU A 133 23.12 -0.43 -6.42
C GLU A 133 22.00 -0.89 -5.48
N ALA A 134 20.91 -1.43 -6.02
CA ALA A 134 19.80 -1.94 -5.24
C ALA A 134 20.12 -3.30 -4.63
N HIS A 135 20.78 -3.34 -3.50
CA HIS A 135 21.11 -4.60 -2.80
C HIS A 135 19.87 -5.46 -2.49
N GLN A 136 18.71 -4.85 -2.42
CA GLN A 136 17.40 -5.49 -2.30
C GLN A 136 16.32 -4.64 -2.95
N VAL A 137 15.26 -5.28 -3.46
CA VAL A 137 14.09 -4.61 -4.02
C VAL A 137 12.85 -5.12 -3.29
N VAL A 138 12.22 -4.27 -2.50
CA VAL A 138 10.97 -4.63 -1.79
C VAL A 138 9.74 -4.35 -2.64
N GLN A 139 9.85 -3.40 -3.58
CA GLN A 139 8.79 -3.05 -4.51
C GLN A 139 9.41 -2.45 -5.78
N MET A 140 8.87 -2.80 -6.94
CA MET A 140 9.14 -2.09 -8.18
C MET A 140 8.04 -1.05 -8.42
N LEU A 141 8.40 0.01 -9.11
CA LEU A 141 7.49 1.07 -9.55
C LEU A 141 7.62 1.19 -11.07
N ALA A 142 6.51 1.20 -11.77
CA ALA A 142 6.46 1.43 -13.20
C ALA A 142 5.59 2.65 -13.48
N TRP A 143 6.12 3.63 -14.18
CA TRP A 143 5.41 4.85 -14.48
C TRP A 143 5.42 5.14 -15.98
N ALA A 144 4.26 5.51 -16.53
CA ALA A 144 4.13 5.96 -17.90
C ALA A 144 3.36 7.28 -17.95
N PRO A 145 3.88 8.30 -18.68
CA PRO A 145 3.19 9.58 -18.80
C PRO A 145 1.84 9.38 -19.49
N ASP A 146 0.84 10.13 -19.03
CA ASP A 146 -0.50 10.17 -19.61
C ASP A 146 -1.27 8.82 -19.64
N ALA A 147 -0.75 7.78 -18.98
CA ALA A 147 -1.41 6.50 -18.89
C ALA A 147 -2.51 6.53 -17.81
N GLU A 148 -3.63 5.90 -18.13
CA GLU A 148 -4.70 5.66 -17.16
C GLU A 148 -4.32 4.41 -16.35
N SER A 149 -4.30 4.53 -14.99
CA SER A 149 -3.71 3.52 -14.11
C SER A 149 -4.44 2.17 -14.12
N ASP A 150 -5.79 2.18 -14.22
CA ASP A 150 -6.56 0.93 -14.30
C ASP A 150 -6.20 0.15 -15.57
N HIS A 151 -6.19 0.82 -16.72
CA HIS A 151 -5.84 0.20 -18.01
C HIS A 151 -4.38 -0.27 -18.05
N MET A 152 -3.45 0.55 -17.54
CA MET A 152 -2.05 0.18 -17.42
C MET A 152 -1.86 -1.06 -16.52
N MET A 153 -2.63 -1.15 -15.42
CA MET A 153 -2.60 -2.30 -14.51
C MET A 153 -3.12 -3.58 -15.20
N GLU A 154 -4.18 -3.49 -16.01
CA GLU A 154 -4.70 -4.63 -16.76
C GLU A 154 -3.64 -5.20 -17.73
N ILE A 155 -3.01 -4.32 -18.53
CA ILE A 155 -1.93 -4.70 -19.47
C ILE A 155 -0.74 -5.31 -18.71
N ALA A 156 -0.30 -4.69 -17.62
CA ALA A 156 0.80 -5.18 -16.83
C ALA A 156 0.50 -6.55 -16.19
N ARG A 157 -0.71 -6.76 -15.68
CA ARG A 157 -1.12 -8.06 -15.11
C ARG A 157 -1.13 -9.17 -16.14
N GLU A 158 -1.54 -8.89 -17.36
CA GLU A 158 -1.48 -9.87 -18.45
C GLU A 158 -0.04 -10.24 -18.80
N ALA A 159 0.86 -9.25 -18.87
CA ALA A 159 2.25 -9.46 -19.25
C ALA A 159 3.10 -10.12 -18.17
N VAL A 160 2.96 -9.69 -16.89
CA VAL A 160 3.90 -10.08 -15.82
C VAL A 160 3.23 -10.65 -14.55
N GLY A 161 1.91 -10.70 -14.47
CA GLY A 161 1.19 -11.11 -13.25
C GLY A 161 1.46 -12.53 -12.76
N GLN A 162 2.03 -13.40 -13.61
CA GLN A 162 2.50 -14.73 -13.20
C GLN A 162 3.80 -14.71 -12.37
N HIS A 163 4.54 -13.61 -12.39
CA HIS A 163 5.84 -13.46 -11.74
C HIS A 163 5.80 -12.52 -10.53
N VAL A 164 4.85 -11.59 -10.52
CA VAL A 164 4.75 -10.50 -9.53
C VAL A 164 3.28 -10.16 -9.25
N SER A 165 3.03 -9.43 -8.17
CA SER A 165 1.72 -8.84 -7.88
C SER A 165 1.69 -7.40 -8.35
N VAL A 166 0.70 -7.00 -9.18
CA VAL A 166 0.59 -5.66 -9.77
C VAL A 166 -0.66 -4.96 -9.23
N THR A 167 -0.49 -3.73 -8.75
CA THR A 167 -1.57 -2.87 -8.26
C THR A 167 -1.23 -1.39 -8.46
N HIS A 168 -2.13 -0.48 -8.06
CA HIS A 168 -1.88 0.94 -7.93
C HIS A 168 -2.64 1.55 -6.75
N SER A 169 -2.16 2.67 -6.26
CA SER A 169 -2.74 3.47 -5.18
C SER A 169 -3.23 4.85 -5.64
N GLY A 170 -3.60 4.98 -6.93
CA GLY A 170 -4.25 6.18 -7.49
C GLY A 170 -3.33 7.23 -8.11
N GLY A 171 -2.03 6.98 -8.23
CA GLY A 171 -1.13 7.86 -9.01
C GLY A 171 -1.43 7.74 -10.51
N LEU A 172 -1.44 8.86 -11.26
CA LEU A 172 -1.60 8.82 -12.71
C LEU A 172 -0.43 8.07 -13.35
N GLY A 173 -0.74 6.99 -14.08
CA GLY A 173 0.24 6.17 -14.78
C GLY A 173 1.27 5.49 -13.88
N LEU A 174 1.01 5.34 -12.58
CA LEU A 174 1.93 4.71 -11.63
C LEU A 174 1.38 3.35 -11.18
N LEU A 175 2.18 2.31 -11.41
CA LEU A 175 1.94 0.97 -10.88
C LEU A 175 2.93 0.64 -9.76
N GLU A 176 2.45 -0.15 -8.82
CA GLU A 176 3.18 -0.71 -7.69
C GLU A 176 3.26 -2.22 -7.87
N ILE A 177 4.48 -2.75 -7.92
CA ILE A 177 4.74 -4.14 -8.27
C ILE A 177 5.49 -4.79 -7.10
N SER A 178 4.85 -5.75 -6.48
CA SER A 178 5.32 -6.44 -5.28
C SER A 178 5.78 -7.87 -5.59
N PRO A 179 6.53 -8.54 -4.70
CA PRO A 179 6.88 -9.94 -4.87
C PRO A 179 5.65 -10.83 -5.10
N PRO A 180 5.78 -11.98 -5.78
CA PRO A 180 4.66 -12.86 -6.06
C PRO A 180 3.98 -13.32 -4.76
N GLY A 181 2.65 -13.26 -4.73
CA GLY A 181 1.84 -13.62 -3.56
C GLY A 181 1.84 -12.60 -2.42
N VAL A 182 2.64 -11.55 -2.51
CA VAL A 182 2.61 -10.44 -1.55
C VAL A 182 1.44 -9.53 -1.87
N SER A 183 0.66 -9.21 -0.85
CA SER A 183 -0.42 -8.24 -0.88
C SER A 183 -0.70 -7.73 0.53
N LYS A 184 -1.41 -6.62 0.64
CA LYS A 184 -1.90 -6.10 1.93
C LYS A 184 -2.62 -7.20 2.73
N ALA A 185 -3.46 -8.03 2.08
CA ALA A 185 -4.19 -9.12 2.73
C ALA A 185 -3.30 -10.28 3.16
N ALA A 186 -2.42 -10.77 2.32
CA ALA A 186 -1.60 -11.94 2.64
C ALA A 186 -0.72 -11.70 3.88
N THR A 187 -0.16 -10.49 3.98
CA THR A 187 0.67 -10.11 5.13
C THR A 187 -0.18 -9.86 6.38
N LEU A 188 -1.37 -9.24 6.23
CA LEU A 188 -2.31 -9.08 7.35
C LEU A 188 -2.81 -10.44 7.87
N GLU A 189 -3.14 -11.38 6.98
CA GLU A 189 -3.55 -12.74 7.35
C GLU A 189 -2.44 -13.46 8.12
N SER A 190 -1.20 -13.37 7.65
CA SER A 190 -0.04 -13.93 8.35
C SER A 190 0.11 -13.34 9.76
N LEU A 191 -0.02 -12.01 9.88
CA LEU A 191 0.03 -11.31 11.17
C LEU A 191 -1.12 -11.74 12.09
N CYS A 192 -2.33 -11.83 11.58
CA CYS A 192 -3.51 -12.28 12.33
C CYS A 192 -3.34 -13.73 12.82
N ASN A 193 -2.82 -14.60 11.98
CA ASN A 193 -2.55 -16.01 12.36
C ASN A 193 -1.57 -16.10 13.53
N THR A 194 -0.49 -15.29 13.53
CA THR A 194 0.47 -15.26 14.65
C THR A 194 -0.12 -14.71 15.95
N ARG A 195 -1.15 -13.85 15.85
CA ARG A 195 -1.85 -13.26 17.01
C ARG A 195 -3.10 -14.07 17.44
N GLY A 196 -3.45 -15.13 16.74
CA GLY A 196 -4.67 -15.90 17.00
C GLY A 196 -5.94 -15.07 16.80
N ILE A 197 -5.96 -14.19 15.77
CA ILE A 197 -7.08 -13.35 15.38
C ILE A 197 -7.70 -13.90 14.10
N GLY A 198 -8.99 -14.27 14.16
CA GLY A 198 -9.73 -14.73 13.00
C GLY A 198 -10.17 -13.56 12.11
N LYS A 199 -10.25 -13.78 10.79
CA LYS A 199 -10.69 -12.72 9.84
C LYS A 199 -12.04 -12.08 10.22
N HIS A 200 -12.95 -12.85 10.85
CA HIS A 200 -14.27 -12.36 11.32
C HIS A 200 -14.17 -11.38 12.50
N GLU A 201 -12.97 -11.24 13.11
CA GLU A 201 -12.66 -10.30 14.19
C GLU A 201 -11.92 -9.06 13.66
N VAL A 202 -11.78 -8.94 12.33
CA VAL A 202 -11.08 -7.84 11.66
C VAL A 202 -12.08 -6.92 10.98
N VAL A 203 -11.93 -5.61 11.21
CA VAL A 203 -12.57 -4.56 10.40
C VAL A 203 -11.50 -3.87 9.55
N ALA A 204 -11.78 -3.67 8.26
CA ALA A 204 -10.85 -3.06 7.33
C ALA A 204 -11.43 -1.81 6.66
N PHE A 205 -10.54 -0.82 6.38
CA PHE A 205 -10.87 0.43 5.67
C PHE A 205 -9.88 0.65 4.54
N GLY A 206 -10.37 1.11 3.39
CA GLY A 206 -9.54 1.41 2.23
C GLY A 206 -10.29 2.21 1.18
N ASP A 207 -9.55 2.78 0.23
CA ASP A 207 -10.10 3.63 -0.81
C ASP A 207 -9.59 3.32 -2.22
N MET A 208 -8.45 2.63 -2.39
CA MET A 208 -7.82 2.40 -3.70
C MET A 208 -7.74 0.91 -4.08
N PRO A 209 -7.50 0.57 -5.37
CA PRO A 209 -7.46 -0.82 -5.84
C PRO A 209 -6.48 -1.74 -5.10
N ASN A 210 -5.38 -1.22 -4.54
CA ASN A 210 -4.47 -2.00 -3.70
C ASN A 210 -5.10 -2.45 -2.37
N ASP A 211 -6.24 -1.86 -1.95
CA ASP A 211 -6.99 -2.26 -0.76
C ASP A 211 -7.98 -3.39 -1.00
N LEU A 212 -8.34 -3.66 -2.27
CA LEU A 212 -9.34 -4.68 -2.60
C LEU A 212 -9.03 -6.04 -1.97
N SER A 213 -7.76 -6.39 -1.86
CA SER A 213 -7.34 -7.65 -1.24
C SER A 213 -7.69 -7.69 0.25
N VAL A 214 -7.37 -6.65 1.01
CA VAL A 214 -7.64 -6.60 2.46
C VAL A 214 -9.13 -6.41 2.75
N LEU A 215 -9.82 -5.60 1.95
CA LEU A 215 -11.27 -5.39 2.07
C LEU A 215 -12.05 -6.67 1.77
N GLY A 216 -11.62 -7.46 0.78
CA GLY A 216 -12.23 -8.76 0.45
C GLY A 216 -11.90 -9.86 1.45
N TRP A 217 -10.81 -9.75 2.20
CA TRP A 217 -10.39 -10.75 3.18
C TRP A 217 -11.02 -10.52 4.57
N ALA A 218 -11.14 -9.27 5.03
CA ALA A 218 -11.63 -8.93 6.36
C ALA A 218 -13.09 -9.34 6.57
N GLY A 219 -13.44 -9.69 7.81
CA GLY A 219 -14.80 -10.06 8.18
C GLY A 219 -15.81 -8.91 8.07
N THR A 220 -15.35 -7.68 8.24
CA THR A 220 -16.10 -6.46 7.99
C THR A 220 -15.22 -5.48 7.24
N ALA A 221 -15.72 -4.91 6.16
CA ALA A 221 -14.96 -3.98 5.32
C ALA A 221 -15.77 -2.74 5.00
N TYR A 222 -15.10 -1.60 4.95
CA TYR A 222 -15.68 -0.31 4.59
C TYR A 222 -14.88 0.33 3.46
N ALA A 223 -15.55 0.63 2.33
CA ALA A 223 -15.03 1.54 1.33
C ALA A 223 -15.22 2.98 1.81
N MET A 224 -14.19 3.82 1.66
CA MET A 224 -14.29 5.25 1.98
C MET A 224 -15.23 5.97 1.01
N GLY A 225 -15.89 7.03 1.46
CA GLY A 225 -16.77 7.86 0.62
C GLY A 225 -16.09 8.49 -0.59
N ASN A 226 -14.79 8.75 -0.49
CA ASN A 226 -13.91 9.20 -1.58
C ASN A 226 -13.27 8.06 -2.38
N ALA A 227 -13.60 6.78 -2.09
CA ALA A 227 -12.91 5.64 -2.70
C ALA A 227 -13.11 5.54 -4.21
N HIS A 228 -12.15 4.87 -4.85
CA HIS A 228 -12.19 4.48 -6.25
C HIS A 228 -13.48 3.70 -6.59
N PRO A 229 -14.06 3.86 -7.79
CA PRO A 229 -15.31 3.17 -8.17
C PRO A 229 -15.27 1.66 -7.97
N LEU A 230 -14.16 1.00 -8.32
CA LEU A 230 -13.97 -0.45 -8.12
C LEU A 230 -14.05 -0.85 -6.65
N VAL A 231 -13.51 -0.03 -5.74
CA VAL A 231 -13.53 -0.30 -4.30
C VAL A 231 -14.94 -0.11 -3.75
N LYS A 232 -15.63 0.96 -4.14
CA LYS A 232 -17.05 1.17 -3.78
C LYS A 232 -17.94 0.03 -4.24
N GLN A 233 -17.72 -0.46 -5.44
CA GLN A 233 -18.49 -1.58 -5.99
C GLN A 233 -18.22 -2.91 -5.25
N ALA A 234 -16.98 -3.12 -4.78
CA ALA A 234 -16.57 -4.34 -4.11
C ALA A 234 -17.04 -4.44 -2.65
N CYS A 235 -17.35 -3.31 -2.00
CA CYS A 235 -17.75 -3.26 -0.58
C CYS A 235 -19.23 -3.00 -0.39
N THR A 236 -19.83 -3.74 0.55
CA THR A 236 -21.23 -3.51 0.95
C THR A 236 -21.38 -2.32 1.90
N ASN A 237 -20.39 -2.09 2.77
CA ASN A 237 -20.44 -0.98 3.73
C ASN A 237 -19.59 0.19 3.22
N HIS A 238 -20.06 1.40 3.50
CA HIS A 238 -19.37 2.64 3.13
C HIS A 238 -19.17 3.51 4.36
N ALA A 239 -17.96 4.05 4.51
CA ALA A 239 -17.65 5.07 5.50
C ALA A 239 -17.80 6.47 4.88
N PRO A 240 -17.98 7.53 5.67
CA PRO A 240 -17.81 8.89 5.18
C PRO A 240 -16.42 9.11 4.56
N PRO A 241 -16.20 10.17 3.76
CA PRO A 241 -14.90 10.43 3.18
C PRO A 241 -13.85 10.74 4.26
N ASN A 242 -12.57 10.56 3.91
CA ASN A 242 -11.45 10.86 4.82
C ASN A 242 -11.40 12.33 5.26
N THR A 243 -11.93 13.26 4.45
CA THR A 243 -12.07 14.69 4.80
C THR A 243 -13.03 14.96 5.95
N GLU A 244 -13.87 13.97 6.29
CA GLU A 244 -14.86 14.04 7.38
C GLU A 244 -14.52 13.08 8.52
N ASP A 245 -13.28 12.57 8.60
CA ASP A 245 -12.85 11.57 9.58
C ASP A 245 -13.65 10.27 9.52
N GLY A 246 -13.94 9.79 8.32
CA GLY A 246 -14.86 8.67 8.10
C GLY A 246 -14.50 7.39 8.85
N VAL A 247 -13.20 7.07 9.00
CA VAL A 247 -12.74 5.94 9.81
C VAL A 247 -13.13 6.12 11.27
N ALA A 248 -12.87 7.31 11.84
CA ALA A 248 -13.21 7.61 13.23
C ALA A 248 -14.72 7.50 13.46
N GLN A 249 -15.56 8.06 12.57
CA GLN A 249 -17.02 7.98 12.70
C GLN A 249 -17.53 6.54 12.75
N VAL A 250 -17.00 5.66 11.89
CA VAL A 250 -17.37 4.24 11.89
C VAL A 250 -16.90 3.54 13.16
N LEU A 251 -15.66 3.79 13.60
CA LEU A 251 -15.12 3.19 14.82
C LEU A 251 -15.88 3.64 16.07
N GLU A 252 -16.20 4.93 16.19
CA GLU A 252 -17.02 5.47 17.29
C GLU A 252 -18.38 4.73 17.37
N SER A 253 -19.00 4.46 16.23
CA SER A 253 -20.26 3.70 16.17
C SER A 253 -20.06 2.22 16.55
N LEU A 254 -19.02 1.55 16.02
CA LEU A 254 -18.77 0.13 16.28
C LEU A 254 -18.39 -0.16 17.73
N PHE A 255 -17.61 0.73 18.35
CA PHE A 255 -17.11 0.59 19.72
C PHE A 255 -17.93 1.35 20.76
N ARG A 256 -18.95 2.13 20.33
CA ARG A 256 -19.85 2.92 21.18
C ARG A 256 -19.08 3.94 22.05
N LEU A 257 -18.19 4.66 21.42
CA LEU A 257 -17.36 5.70 22.04
C LEU A 257 -18.13 7.02 22.22
#